data_b58f80dfa5979443592efe034985dcd2
#
_entry.id   b58f80dfa5979443592efe034985dcd2
#
_cell.length_a   1.000
_cell.length_b   1.000
_cell.length_c   1.000
_cell.angle_alpha   90.00
_cell.angle_beta   90.00
_cell.angle_gamma   90.00
#
_symmetry.space_group_name_H-M   'P 1'
#
loop_
_entity.id
_entity.type
_entity.pdbx_description
1 polymer ?
#
loop_
_entity_poly.entity_id
_entity_poly.type
_entity_poly.pdbx_seq_one_letter_code
_entity_poly.pdbx_strand_id
1 'polypeptide(L)'
;MTITRLQDQLVSALDQFRRDGVYKRLNYLDGPQAARTVMEGRGEVIILSSNNYVGLADVPEVVRAGQEALARFGAGTASVRFICGTFTVHRALEAALARFVGTEASLSFVSCWNANEAVPGTLLGE
;
A
#
# COMPACT_ATOMS: atom_id res chain seq x y z
N MET A 1 1.52 14.33 -30.98
CA MET A 1 1.17 15.34 -29.96
C MET A 1 2.48 15.89 -29.44
N THR A 2 2.72 17.20 -29.55
CA THR A 2 3.98 17.82 -29.05
C THR A 2 3.95 17.88 -27.51
N ILE A 3 5.10 17.72 -26.86
CA ILE A 3 5.26 17.81 -25.40
C ILE A 3 4.66 19.11 -24.83
N THR A 4 4.88 20.23 -25.50
CA THR A 4 4.32 21.55 -25.13
C THR A 4 2.80 21.53 -25.05
N ARG A 5 2.11 20.92 -26.03
CA ARG A 5 0.64 20.83 -26.05
C ARG A 5 0.09 19.98 -24.91
N LEU A 6 0.81 18.92 -24.51
CA LEU A 6 0.44 18.11 -23.34
C LEU A 6 0.61 18.91 -22.05
N GLN A 7 1.72 19.63 -21.91
CA GLN A 7 1.95 20.49 -20.74
C GLN A 7 0.85 21.54 -20.57
N ASP A 8 0.50 22.24 -21.65
CA ASP A 8 -0.57 23.25 -21.64
C ASP A 8 -1.92 22.65 -21.21
N GLN A 9 -2.25 21.44 -21.71
CA GLN A 9 -3.45 20.73 -21.32
C GLN A 9 -3.45 20.36 -19.83
N LEU A 10 -2.33 19.86 -19.31
CA LEU A 10 -2.20 19.49 -17.89
C LEU A 10 -2.29 20.72 -16.96
N VAL A 11 -1.62 21.82 -17.32
CA VAL A 11 -1.72 23.08 -16.57
C VAL A 11 -3.16 23.57 -16.55
N SER A 12 -3.82 23.62 -17.71
CA SER A 12 -5.22 24.04 -17.82
C SER A 12 -6.16 23.17 -16.95
N ALA A 13 -5.96 21.84 -16.96
CA ALA A 13 -6.74 20.91 -16.14
C ALA A 13 -6.52 21.14 -14.63
N LEU A 14 -5.26 21.36 -14.20
CA LEU A 14 -4.93 21.67 -12.81
C LEU A 14 -5.55 22.99 -12.35
N ASP A 15 -5.55 24.01 -13.21
CA ASP A 15 -6.19 25.29 -12.93
C ASP A 15 -7.71 25.16 -12.84
N GLN A 16 -8.30 24.30 -13.68
CA GLN A 16 -9.72 23.98 -13.54
C GLN A 16 -10.02 23.32 -12.19
N PHE A 17 -9.23 22.32 -11.76
CA PHE A 17 -9.40 21.69 -10.44
C PHE A 17 -9.28 22.70 -9.29
N ARG A 18 -8.41 23.70 -9.41
CA ARG A 18 -8.30 24.78 -8.40
C ARG A 18 -9.55 25.65 -8.38
N ARG A 19 -10.09 26.04 -9.55
CA ARG A 19 -11.34 26.81 -9.64
C ARG A 19 -12.54 26.06 -9.08
N ASP A 20 -12.60 24.76 -9.37
CA ASP A 20 -13.70 23.90 -8.92
C ASP A 20 -13.59 23.47 -7.44
N GLY A 21 -12.50 23.84 -6.75
CA GLY A 21 -12.27 23.47 -5.36
C GLY A 21 -11.95 21.99 -5.12
N VAL A 22 -11.68 21.23 -6.17
CA VAL A 22 -11.37 19.79 -6.10
C VAL A 22 -9.88 19.48 -6.19
N TYR A 23 -9.03 20.50 -6.30
CA TYR A 23 -7.58 20.33 -6.32
C TYR A 23 -7.10 19.73 -5.00
N LYS A 24 -6.49 18.56 -5.05
CA LYS A 24 -5.97 17.85 -3.87
C LYS A 24 -4.63 18.43 -3.44
N ARG A 25 -4.53 18.81 -2.18
CA ARG A 25 -3.26 19.12 -1.51
C ARG A 25 -2.90 17.97 -0.60
N LEU A 26 -1.64 17.55 -0.63
CA LEU A 26 -1.14 16.50 0.25
C LEU A 26 -0.91 17.07 1.65
N ASN A 27 -1.30 16.32 2.67
CA ASN A 27 -0.90 16.57 4.05
C ASN A 27 0.27 15.63 4.37
N TYR A 28 1.34 16.17 4.93
CA TYR A 28 2.55 15.39 5.26
C TYR A 28 2.53 15.07 6.75
N LEU A 29 2.57 13.77 7.08
CA LEU A 29 2.68 13.30 8.44
C LEU A 29 4.14 13.05 8.79
N ASP A 30 4.55 13.48 9.96
CA ASP A 30 5.89 13.32 10.52
C ASP A 30 5.83 12.41 11.76
N GLY A 31 5.22 11.23 11.57
CA GLY A 31 5.04 10.23 12.61
C GLY A 31 4.22 9.03 12.12
N PRO A 32 4.09 8.00 12.94
CA PRO A 32 3.32 6.82 12.59
C PRO A 32 1.84 7.14 12.40
N GLN A 33 1.16 6.33 11.61
CA GLN A 33 -0.28 6.42 11.37
C GLN A 33 -1.06 5.86 12.57
N ALA A 34 -1.12 6.64 13.64
CA ALA A 34 -1.87 6.37 14.86
C ALA A 34 -3.11 7.26 14.98
N ALA A 35 -3.89 7.12 16.06
CA ALA A 35 -5.03 7.99 16.34
C ALA A 35 -4.61 9.46 16.54
N ARG A 36 -3.40 9.70 17.04
CA ARG A 36 -2.71 10.99 17.12
C ARG A 36 -1.39 10.89 16.40
N THR A 37 -1.04 11.91 15.63
CA THR A 37 0.24 12.00 14.94
C THR A 37 0.63 13.47 14.74
N VAL A 38 1.86 13.71 14.31
CA VAL A 38 2.33 15.05 13.95
C VAL A 38 2.09 15.29 12.47
N MET A 39 1.50 16.42 12.12
CA MET A 39 1.32 16.87 10.73
C MET A 39 2.14 18.13 10.50
N GLU A 40 2.92 18.13 9.42
CA GLU A 40 3.75 19.27 9.03
C GLU A 40 2.90 20.56 8.93
N GLY A 41 3.39 21.62 9.56
CA GLY A 41 2.72 22.93 9.59
C GLY A 41 1.45 23.03 10.46
N ARG A 42 1.04 21.94 11.12
CA ARG A 42 -0.15 21.91 12.01
C ARG A 42 0.12 21.38 13.41
N GLY A 43 1.28 20.74 13.64
CA GLY A 43 1.59 20.10 14.92
C GLY A 43 0.80 18.81 15.15
N GLU A 44 0.46 18.50 16.41
CA GLU A 44 -0.30 17.30 16.75
C GLU A 44 -1.74 17.39 16.22
N VAL A 45 -2.20 16.33 15.56
CA VAL A 45 -3.54 16.19 14.99
C VAL A 45 -4.16 14.84 15.36
N ILE A 46 -5.49 14.79 15.35
CA ILE A 46 -6.27 13.54 15.48
C ILE A 46 -6.62 13.06 14.08
N ILE A 47 -6.33 11.80 13.79
CA ILE A 47 -6.62 11.17 12.51
C ILE A 47 -7.91 10.35 12.62
N LEU A 48 -8.94 10.76 11.86
CA LEU A 48 -10.24 10.08 11.77
C LEU A 48 -10.46 9.40 10.41
N SER A 49 -9.48 9.47 9.49
CA SER A 49 -9.61 9.04 8.10
C SER A 49 -8.54 8.03 7.68
N SER A 50 -7.90 7.34 8.63
CA SER A 50 -6.89 6.33 8.30
C SER A 50 -7.52 4.99 7.90
N ASN A 51 -6.76 4.18 7.16
CA ASN A 51 -7.09 2.78 6.90
C ASN A 51 -6.49 1.83 7.98
N ASN A 52 -5.94 2.38 9.05
CA ASN A 52 -5.44 1.63 10.20
C ASN A 52 -6.60 1.20 11.13
N TYR A 53 -7.61 0.52 10.56
CA TYR A 53 -8.88 0.21 11.23
C TYR A 53 -8.74 -0.59 12.53
N VAL A 54 -7.72 -1.42 12.64
CA VAL A 54 -7.46 -2.26 13.82
C VAL A 54 -6.27 -1.77 14.66
N GLY A 55 -5.68 -0.62 14.30
CA GLY A 55 -4.62 0.03 15.07
C GLY A 55 -3.27 -0.70 15.06
N LEU A 56 -2.99 -1.54 14.06
CA LEU A 56 -1.80 -2.40 14.05
C LEU A 56 -0.57 -1.76 13.38
N ALA A 57 -0.71 -0.59 12.76
CA ALA A 57 0.36 -0.01 11.93
C ALA A 57 1.66 0.32 12.69
N ASP A 58 1.59 0.64 13.99
CA ASP A 58 2.73 0.99 14.83
C ASP A 58 2.81 0.18 16.14
N VAL A 59 2.11 -0.94 16.21
CA VAL A 59 2.23 -1.87 17.34
C VAL A 59 3.68 -2.38 17.43
N PRO A 60 4.35 -2.26 18.60
CA PRO A 60 5.77 -2.57 18.74
C PRO A 60 6.16 -3.98 18.28
N GLU A 61 5.30 -4.96 18.49
CA GLU A 61 5.51 -6.35 18.05
C GLU A 61 5.51 -6.48 16.54
N VAL A 62 4.61 -5.78 15.85
CA VAL A 62 4.53 -5.77 14.39
C VAL A 62 5.73 -5.04 13.79
N VAL A 63 6.11 -3.90 14.36
CA VAL A 63 7.29 -3.14 13.94
C VAL A 63 8.56 -3.97 14.10
N ARG A 64 8.74 -4.62 15.25
CA ARG A 64 9.89 -5.49 15.52
C ARG A 64 9.97 -6.67 14.54
N ALA A 65 8.85 -7.35 14.28
CA ALA A 65 8.80 -8.42 13.30
C ALA A 65 9.20 -7.95 11.89
N GLY A 66 8.80 -6.73 11.51
CA GLY A 66 9.23 -6.10 10.26
C GLY A 66 10.74 -5.82 10.22
N GLN A 67 11.31 -5.29 11.31
CA GLN A 67 12.76 -5.05 11.43
C GLN A 67 13.56 -6.35 11.34
N GLU A 68 13.13 -7.40 12.01
CA GLU A 68 13.77 -8.73 11.96
C GLU A 68 13.69 -9.33 10.55
N ALA A 69 12.56 -9.16 9.87
CA ALA A 69 12.41 -9.61 8.48
C ALA A 69 13.33 -8.84 7.53
N LEU A 70 13.44 -7.53 7.67
CA LEU A 70 14.39 -6.71 6.92
C LEU A 70 15.84 -7.12 7.15
N ALA A 71 16.23 -7.38 8.39
CA ALA A 71 17.58 -7.85 8.73
C ALA A 71 17.89 -9.24 8.11
N ARG A 72 16.88 -10.11 8.02
CA ARG A 72 17.05 -11.48 7.52
C ARG A 72 16.96 -11.59 5.99
N PHE A 73 16.04 -10.88 5.37
CA PHE A 73 15.69 -11.05 3.96
C PHE A 73 16.09 -9.87 3.07
N GLY A 74 16.54 -8.76 3.66
CA GLY A 74 16.80 -7.51 2.95
C GLY A 74 15.51 -6.72 2.68
N ALA A 75 15.65 -5.59 1.97
CA ALA A 75 14.57 -4.63 1.75
C ALA A 75 13.53 -5.04 0.69
N GLY A 76 13.73 -6.16 0.02
CA GLY A 76 12.79 -6.66 -0.98
C GLY A 76 13.29 -7.94 -1.65
N THR A 77 12.45 -8.52 -2.50
CA THR A 77 12.72 -9.81 -3.15
C THR A 77 13.62 -9.69 -4.38
N ALA A 78 13.75 -8.49 -4.94
CA ALA A 78 14.52 -8.19 -6.16
C ALA A 78 14.20 -9.09 -7.36
N SER A 79 13.10 -9.82 -7.34
CA SER A 79 12.63 -10.72 -8.40
C SER A 79 11.13 -10.96 -8.30
N VAL A 80 10.54 -11.46 -9.38
CA VAL A 80 9.12 -11.89 -9.40
C VAL A 80 8.96 -13.24 -8.69
N ARG A 81 7.75 -13.49 -8.17
CA ARG A 81 7.42 -14.63 -7.32
C ARG A 81 7.81 -15.98 -7.92
N PHE A 82 7.54 -16.21 -9.20
CA PHE A 82 7.73 -17.52 -9.84
C PHE A 82 9.16 -17.80 -10.32
N ILE A 83 10.08 -16.81 -10.27
CA ILE A 83 11.50 -17.05 -10.62
C ILE A 83 12.30 -17.29 -9.33
N CYS A 84 12.67 -16.22 -8.60
CA CYS A 84 13.41 -16.33 -7.34
C CYS A 84 12.96 -15.31 -6.29
N GLY A 85 11.80 -14.68 -6.46
CA GLY A 85 11.24 -13.65 -5.56
C GLY A 85 10.28 -14.20 -4.51
N THR A 86 10.24 -15.52 -4.28
CA THR A 86 9.41 -16.12 -3.22
C THR A 86 10.30 -16.58 -2.06
N PHE A 87 10.17 -15.89 -0.93
CA PHE A 87 10.87 -16.23 0.30
C PHE A 87 10.06 -17.20 1.19
N THR A 88 10.71 -17.84 2.14
CA THR A 88 10.06 -18.71 3.11
C THR A 88 8.99 -17.99 3.93
N VAL A 89 9.13 -16.68 4.16
CA VAL A 89 8.14 -15.86 4.86
C VAL A 89 6.83 -15.71 4.07
N HIS A 90 6.86 -15.71 2.74
CA HIS A 90 5.62 -15.72 1.93
C HIS A 90 4.83 -17.01 2.17
N ARG A 91 5.50 -18.16 2.10
CA ARG A 91 4.87 -19.46 2.38
C ARG A 91 4.30 -19.53 3.79
N ALA A 92 5.03 -19.02 4.78
CA ALA A 92 4.57 -18.99 6.16
C ALA A 92 3.33 -18.10 6.32
N LEU A 93 3.31 -16.92 5.69
CA LEU A 93 2.17 -16.01 5.67
C LEU A 93 0.96 -16.67 5.01
N GLU A 94 1.12 -17.23 3.83
CA GLU A 94 0.04 -17.89 3.08
C GLU A 94 -0.56 -19.04 3.87
N ALA A 95 0.26 -19.88 4.48
CA ALA A 95 -0.24 -20.95 5.35
C ALA A 95 -0.96 -20.41 6.61
N ALA A 96 -0.51 -19.30 7.19
CA ALA A 96 -1.17 -18.67 8.34
C ALA A 96 -2.52 -18.05 7.93
N LEU A 97 -2.59 -17.38 6.80
CA LEU A 97 -3.82 -16.80 6.26
C LEU A 97 -4.86 -17.89 5.93
N ALA A 98 -4.46 -18.97 5.26
CA ALA A 98 -5.34 -20.08 4.94
C ALA A 98 -5.99 -20.67 6.22
N ARG A 99 -5.19 -20.90 7.26
CA ARG A 99 -5.71 -21.35 8.56
C ARG A 99 -6.66 -20.34 9.22
N PHE A 100 -6.30 -19.04 9.16
CA PHE A 100 -7.09 -17.99 9.80
C PHE A 100 -8.48 -17.83 9.16
N VAL A 101 -8.57 -17.89 7.82
CA VAL A 101 -9.84 -17.75 7.10
C VAL A 101 -10.57 -19.09 6.87
N GLY A 102 -9.97 -20.22 7.25
CA GLY A 102 -10.57 -21.55 7.12
C GLY A 102 -10.61 -22.08 5.70
N THR A 103 -9.65 -21.69 4.84
CA THR A 103 -9.52 -22.18 3.48
C THR A 103 -8.39 -23.22 3.36
N GLU A 104 -8.43 -24.03 2.31
CA GLU A 104 -7.41 -25.06 2.04
C GLU A 104 -6.04 -24.43 1.72
N ALA A 105 -6.04 -23.30 1.00
CA ALA A 105 -4.82 -22.57 0.62
C ALA A 105 -5.11 -21.08 0.52
N SER A 106 -4.05 -20.28 0.50
CA SER A 106 -4.09 -18.85 0.15
C SER A 106 -2.90 -18.46 -0.70
N LEU A 107 -3.05 -17.38 -1.45
CA LEU A 107 -2.00 -16.75 -2.25
C LEU A 107 -1.98 -15.25 -1.95
N SER A 108 -0.81 -14.71 -1.63
CA SER A 108 -0.62 -13.30 -1.34
C SER A 108 -0.16 -12.52 -2.58
N PHE A 109 -0.69 -11.31 -2.74
CA PHE A 109 -0.35 -10.37 -3.80
C PHE A 109 0.20 -9.08 -3.18
N VAL A 110 0.97 -8.32 -3.98
CA VAL A 110 1.56 -7.05 -3.55
C VAL A 110 0.50 -5.97 -3.28
N SER A 111 -0.67 -6.08 -3.88
CA SER A 111 -1.81 -5.19 -3.65
C SER A 111 -3.14 -5.89 -3.94
N CYS A 112 -4.24 -5.33 -3.41
CA CYS A 112 -5.59 -5.82 -3.74
C CYS A 112 -5.93 -5.60 -5.23
N TRP A 113 -5.37 -4.57 -5.87
CA TRP A 113 -5.52 -4.37 -7.31
C TRP A 113 -4.97 -5.57 -8.10
N ASN A 114 -3.73 -5.97 -7.82
CA ASN A 114 -3.12 -7.13 -8.48
C ASN A 114 -3.89 -8.42 -8.21
N ALA A 115 -4.42 -8.61 -7.00
CA ALA A 115 -5.26 -9.76 -6.70
C ALA A 115 -6.55 -9.75 -7.53
N ASN A 116 -7.23 -8.61 -7.60
CA ASN A 116 -8.46 -8.46 -8.39
C ASN A 116 -8.23 -8.55 -9.91
N GLU A 117 -7.06 -8.17 -10.41
CA GLU A 117 -6.70 -8.34 -11.82
C GLU A 117 -6.41 -9.81 -12.17
N ALA A 118 -5.67 -10.50 -11.30
CA ALA A 118 -5.25 -11.88 -11.53
C ALA A 118 -6.40 -12.89 -11.44
N VAL A 119 -7.32 -12.74 -10.48
CA VAL A 119 -8.38 -13.72 -10.23
C VAL A 119 -9.40 -13.78 -11.37
N PRO A 120 -10.03 -12.68 -11.85
CA PRO A 120 -10.93 -12.73 -12.99
C PRO A 120 -10.26 -13.25 -14.26
N GLY A 121 -9.06 -12.77 -14.59
CA GLY A 121 -8.33 -13.21 -15.79
C GLY A 121 -7.99 -14.69 -15.78
N THR A 122 -7.84 -15.29 -14.60
CA THR A 122 -7.56 -16.73 -14.48
C THR A 122 -8.82 -17.59 -14.49
N LEU A 123 -9.91 -17.11 -13.86
CA LEU A 123 -11.13 -17.92 -13.66
C LEU A 123 -12.16 -17.77 -14.77
N LEU A 124 -12.24 -16.60 -15.41
CA LEU A 124 -13.30 -16.29 -16.38
C LEU A 124 -12.91 -16.61 -17.83
N GLY A 125 -11.62 -16.88 -18.08
CA GLY A 125 -11.12 -17.14 -19.44
C GLY A 125 -11.16 -15.88 -20.32
N GLU A 126 -10.89 -16.06 -21.62
CA GLU A 126 -11.05 -15.03 -22.65
C GLU A 126 -12.51 -14.92 -23.10
#